data_5fdf0370670ad6faf713fffe2b5278a3
#
_entry.id   5fdf0370670ad6faf713fffe2b5278a3
#
_cell.length_a   1.000
_cell.length_b   1.000
_cell.length_c   1.000
_cell.angle_alpha   90.00
_cell.angle_beta   90.00
_cell.angle_gamma   90.00
#
_symmetry.space_group_name_H-M   'P 1'
#
loop_
_entity.id
_entity.type
_entity.pdbx_description
1 polymer ?
#
loop_
_entity_poly.entity_id
_entity_poly.type
_entity_poly.pdbx_seq_one_letter_code
_entity_poly.pdbx_strand_id
1 'polypeptide(L)'
;MYNNLYILHKDNYYWTCIGNDSEYSKKYRLSLTDRYELGSGWVEIGMIPTNSEAEAKELQLKINTVFKPFIIVNSVILITMTQEFFLNCIKQIMNSDNNSMLAILDTITREYDYTKKYGDVYFIECKNNKYKIGCTTDFVRRWNSLKNEEQNQAIYMIDIFKSNDIYLDEARLQCACYNYKDNSNKVMKYIQEVGNSELYKKCIEVERIWKDYDKRCK
;
A
#
# COMPACT_ATOMS: atom_id res chain seq x y z
N MET A 1 -24.33 10.39 -3.99
CA MET A 1 -23.20 11.33 -3.85
C MET A 1 -21.96 10.51 -4.16
N TYR A 2 -21.28 10.79 -5.28
CA TYR A 2 -20.12 10.00 -5.71
C TYR A 2 -18.90 10.46 -4.91
N ASN A 3 -18.11 9.52 -4.44
CA ASN A 3 -16.85 9.80 -3.80
C ASN A 3 -15.75 9.70 -4.85
N ASN A 4 -14.96 10.74 -5.01
CA ASN A 4 -13.84 10.80 -5.94
C ASN A 4 -12.53 10.58 -5.18
N LEU A 5 -11.51 10.13 -5.89
CA LEU A 5 -10.14 10.13 -5.38
C LEU A 5 -9.45 11.41 -5.84
N TYR A 6 -9.04 12.23 -4.89
CA TYR A 6 -8.30 13.46 -5.11
C TYR A 6 -6.82 13.26 -4.93
N ILE A 7 -6.03 13.94 -5.74
CA ILE A 7 -4.58 13.93 -5.70
C ILE A 7 -4.12 15.34 -5.38
N LEU A 8 -3.45 15.46 -4.24
CA LEU A 8 -2.90 16.70 -3.73
C LEU A 8 -1.37 16.67 -3.82
N HIS A 9 -0.76 17.80 -4.09
CA HIS A 9 0.69 17.93 -4.23
C HIS A 9 1.20 19.17 -3.47
N LYS A 10 2.37 19.04 -2.88
CA LYS A 10 3.15 20.11 -2.27
C LYS A 10 4.62 19.75 -2.29
N ASP A 11 5.46 20.53 -2.92
CA ASP A 11 6.91 20.29 -3.04
C ASP A 11 7.19 18.87 -3.60
N ASN A 12 7.82 17.99 -2.81
CA ASN A 12 8.06 16.58 -3.15
C ASN A 12 7.03 15.63 -2.52
N TYR A 13 5.90 16.13 -2.01
CA TYR A 13 4.88 15.34 -1.36
C TYR A 13 3.65 15.19 -2.25
N TYR A 14 3.14 13.97 -2.31
CA TYR A 14 1.86 13.64 -2.92
C TYR A 14 0.94 13.02 -1.88
N TRP A 15 -0.32 13.36 -1.93
CA TRP A 15 -1.31 12.78 -1.04
C TRP A 15 -2.57 12.39 -1.79
N THR A 16 -3.05 11.18 -1.54
CA THR A 16 -4.32 10.70 -2.08
C THR A 16 -5.39 10.70 -1.00
N CYS A 17 -6.52 11.32 -1.25
CA CYS A 17 -7.65 11.34 -0.31
C CYS A 17 -8.99 11.18 -1.04
N ILE A 18 -9.95 10.61 -0.31
CA ILE A 18 -11.30 10.36 -0.82
C ILE A 18 -12.22 11.47 -0.36
N GLY A 19 -13.07 11.95 -1.25
CA GLY A 19 -14.05 12.99 -0.93
C GLY A 19 -15.08 13.19 -2.02
N ASN A 20 -15.92 14.22 -1.87
CA ASN A 20 -16.88 14.65 -2.88
C ASN A 20 -16.61 16.09 -3.32
N ASP A 21 -17.30 16.55 -4.35
CA ASP A 21 -17.10 17.86 -4.96
C ASP A 21 -17.71 19.04 -4.17
N SER A 22 -18.25 18.79 -2.97
CA SER A 22 -18.78 19.88 -2.16
C SER A 22 -17.67 20.81 -1.67
N GLU A 23 -17.96 22.11 -1.60
CA GLU A 23 -17.05 23.11 -1.01
C GLU A 23 -16.63 22.77 0.42
N TYR A 24 -17.52 22.14 1.20
CA TYR A 24 -17.22 21.66 2.54
C TYR A 24 -16.17 20.54 2.51
N SER A 25 -16.34 19.57 1.61
CA SER A 25 -15.39 18.45 1.45
C SER A 25 -14.02 18.96 0.99
N LYS A 26 -13.97 19.94 0.09
CA LYS A 26 -12.73 20.57 -0.36
C LYS A 26 -12.00 21.28 0.80
N LYS A 27 -12.71 22.11 1.57
CA LYS A 27 -12.15 22.75 2.76
C LYS A 27 -11.69 21.73 3.81
N TYR A 28 -12.44 20.66 3.99
CA TYR A 28 -12.08 19.59 4.93
C TYR A 28 -10.80 18.87 4.50
N ARG A 29 -10.65 18.52 3.21
CA ARG A 29 -9.41 17.91 2.70
C ARG A 29 -8.19 18.79 2.95
N LEU A 30 -8.30 20.08 2.65
CA LEU A 30 -7.21 21.03 2.89
C LEU A 30 -6.93 21.24 4.38
N SER A 31 -7.94 21.16 5.25
CA SER A 31 -7.76 21.24 6.70
C SER A 31 -7.11 19.99 7.32
N LEU A 32 -7.24 18.83 6.68
CA LEU A 32 -6.57 17.61 7.15
C LEU A 32 -5.04 17.72 7.03
N THR A 33 -4.54 18.51 6.08
CA THR A 33 -3.09 18.77 5.94
C THR A 33 -2.52 19.43 7.19
N ASP A 34 -3.28 20.33 7.81
CA ASP A 34 -2.86 21.00 9.05
C ASP A 34 -2.87 20.04 10.25
N ARG A 35 -3.84 19.11 10.30
CA ARG A 35 -3.95 18.10 11.39
C ARG A 35 -2.81 17.09 11.40
N TYR A 36 -2.22 16.81 10.23
CA TYR A 36 -1.10 15.88 10.11
C TYR A 36 0.26 16.58 10.13
N GLU A 37 0.31 17.84 10.56
CA GLU A 37 1.55 18.66 10.61
C GLU A 37 2.25 18.79 9.25
N LEU A 38 1.49 18.61 8.16
CA LEU A 38 2.03 18.68 6.80
C LEU A 38 2.11 20.13 6.28
N GLY A 39 1.62 21.09 7.07
CA GLY A 39 1.61 22.51 6.76
C GLY A 39 0.63 22.90 5.64
N SER A 40 0.49 24.20 5.40
CA SER A 40 -0.33 24.78 4.33
C SER A 40 0.36 24.69 2.96
N GLY A 41 -0.36 25.04 1.90
CA GLY A 41 0.19 25.15 0.54
C GLY A 41 -0.02 23.91 -0.34
N TRP A 42 -0.87 22.98 0.06
CA TRP A 42 -1.27 21.86 -0.79
C TRP A 42 -2.18 22.33 -1.94
N VAL A 43 -1.90 21.83 -3.13
CA VAL A 43 -2.66 22.11 -4.34
C VAL A 43 -3.25 20.81 -4.88
N GLU A 44 -4.52 20.85 -5.25
CA GLU A 44 -5.16 19.75 -5.98
C GLU A 44 -4.64 19.73 -7.42
N ILE A 45 -4.01 18.63 -7.82
CA ILE A 45 -3.42 18.44 -9.16
C ILE A 45 -4.21 17.44 -10.00
N GLY A 46 -5.14 16.71 -9.42
CA GLY A 46 -5.97 15.75 -10.13
C GLY A 46 -7.11 15.22 -9.31
N MET A 47 -8.15 14.78 -10.00
CA MET A 47 -9.31 14.11 -9.44
C MET A 47 -9.68 12.94 -10.35
N ILE A 48 -9.92 11.78 -9.75
CA ILE A 48 -10.36 10.57 -10.42
C ILE A 48 -11.80 10.31 -9.99
N PRO A 49 -12.77 10.41 -10.91
CA PRO A 49 -14.15 10.07 -10.61
C PRO A 49 -14.30 8.58 -10.36
N THR A 50 -15.07 8.21 -9.35
CA THR A 50 -15.40 6.82 -9.05
C THR A 50 -16.91 6.64 -8.88
N ASN A 51 -17.41 5.43 -9.13
CA ASN A 51 -18.84 5.13 -9.06
C ASN A 51 -19.31 4.89 -7.61
N SER A 52 -18.37 4.66 -6.69
CA SER A 52 -18.66 4.39 -5.29
C SER A 52 -17.47 4.71 -4.38
N GLU A 53 -17.75 4.85 -3.09
CA GLU A 53 -16.69 4.96 -2.06
C GLU A 53 -15.82 3.69 -2.01
N ALA A 54 -16.39 2.53 -2.28
CA ALA A 54 -15.64 1.28 -2.32
C ALA A 54 -14.60 1.28 -3.44
N GLU A 55 -14.98 1.73 -4.64
CA GLU A 55 -14.07 1.87 -5.78
C GLU A 55 -12.96 2.89 -5.50
N ALA A 56 -13.30 4.05 -4.92
CA ALA A 56 -12.30 5.04 -4.52
C ALA A 56 -11.30 4.49 -3.50
N LYS A 57 -11.78 3.71 -2.53
CA LYS A 57 -10.92 3.04 -1.53
C LYS A 57 -10.05 1.96 -2.14
N GLU A 58 -10.57 1.19 -3.07
CA GLU A 58 -9.80 0.18 -3.80
C GLU A 58 -8.66 0.82 -4.59
N LEU A 59 -8.96 1.89 -5.34
CA LEU A 59 -7.94 2.61 -6.10
C LEU A 59 -6.87 3.23 -5.18
N GLN A 60 -7.29 3.87 -4.08
CA GLN A 60 -6.35 4.39 -3.09
C GLN A 60 -5.45 3.28 -2.53
N LEU A 61 -6.03 2.10 -2.30
CA LEU A 61 -5.29 0.92 -1.85
C LEU A 61 -4.24 0.46 -2.86
N LYS A 62 -4.58 0.38 -4.16
CA LYS A 62 -3.61 0.06 -5.22
C LYS A 62 -2.45 1.04 -5.23
N ILE A 63 -2.75 2.33 -5.19
CA ILE A 63 -1.73 3.40 -5.15
C ILE A 63 -0.84 3.25 -3.92
N ASN A 64 -1.43 3.10 -2.74
CA ASN A 64 -0.68 2.93 -1.50
C ASN A 64 0.17 1.64 -1.47
N THR A 65 -0.26 0.60 -2.16
CA THR A 65 0.51 -0.63 -2.28
C THR A 65 1.75 -0.42 -3.15
N VAL A 66 1.59 0.19 -4.32
CA VAL A 66 2.71 0.45 -5.24
C VAL A 66 3.69 1.49 -4.67
N PHE A 67 3.19 2.55 -4.05
CA PHE A 67 4.03 3.60 -3.47
C PHE A 67 4.45 3.34 -2.01
N LYS A 68 4.22 2.15 -1.46
CA LYS A 68 4.48 1.85 -0.05
C LYS A 68 5.88 2.20 0.45
N PRO A 69 6.99 1.97 -0.29
CA PRO A 69 8.32 2.38 0.15
C PRO A 69 8.49 3.87 0.39
N PHE A 70 7.66 4.69 -0.26
CA PHE A 70 7.69 6.15 -0.21
C PHE A 70 6.65 6.75 0.75
N ILE A 71 5.76 5.94 1.35
CA ILE A 71 4.74 6.44 2.28
C ILE A 71 5.36 6.75 3.63
N ILE A 72 5.19 8.00 4.08
CA ILE A 72 5.65 8.47 5.38
C ILE A 72 4.54 8.41 6.45
N VAL A 73 3.32 8.85 6.11
CA VAL A 73 2.16 8.84 7.02
C VAL A 73 0.85 8.92 6.21
N ASN A 74 -0.17 8.18 6.61
CA ASN A 74 -1.56 8.32 6.14
C ASN A 74 -1.74 8.56 4.63
N SER A 75 -1.12 7.74 3.79
CA SER A 75 -1.15 7.87 2.32
C SER A 75 -0.41 9.10 1.76
N VAL A 76 0.41 9.76 2.57
CA VAL A 76 1.32 10.81 2.09
C VAL A 76 2.60 10.15 1.56
N ILE A 77 2.87 10.40 0.31
CA ILE A 77 3.99 9.85 -0.45
C ILE A 77 5.07 10.94 -0.58
N LEU A 78 6.28 10.65 -0.15
CA LEU A 78 7.45 11.51 -0.33
C LEU A 78 8.31 10.97 -1.47
N ILE A 79 8.33 11.67 -2.61
CA ILE A 79 9.08 11.27 -3.79
C ILE A 79 9.39 12.47 -4.70
N THR A 80 10.59 12.53 -5.24
CA THR A 80 11.09 13.65 -6.06
C THR A 80 10.73 13.51 -7.56
N MET A 81 9.60 12.94 -7.90
CA MET A 81 9.15 12.82 -9.30
C MET A 81 8.32 14.03 -9.75
N THR A 82 8.22 14.24 -11.06
CA THR A 82 7.36 15.28 -11.63
C THR A 82 5.87 14.93 -11.45
N GLN A 83 5.01 15.94 -11.38
CA GLN A 83 3.55 15.75 -11.30
C GLN A 83 3.02 14.93 -12.49
N GLU A 84 3.51 15.21 -13.69
CA GLU A 84 3.11 14.47 -14.89
C GLU A 84 3.44 12.99 -14.79
N PHE A 85 4.66 12.64 -14.35
CA PHE A 85 5.07 11.25 -14.18
C PHE A 85 4.25 10.55 -13.09
N PHE A 86 4.03 11.23 -11.95
CA PHE A 86 3.18 10.71 -10.87
C PHE A 86 1.76 10.41 -11.34
N LEU A 87 1.11 11.35 -12.04
CA LEU A 87 -0.24 11.17 -12.59
C LEU A 87 -0.29 10.04 -13.65
N ASN A 88 0.76 9.88 -14.44
CA ASN A 88 0.87 8.77 -15.39
C ASN A 88 1.01 7.42 -14.68
N CYS A 89 1.79 7.32 -13.61
CA CYS A 89 1.84 6.12 -12.77
C CYS A 89 0.46 5.76 -12.21
N ILE A 90 -0.29 6.75 -11.70
CA ILE A 90 -1.64 6.51 -11.18
C ILE A 90 -2.58 5.99 -12.27
N LYS A 91 -2.55 6.56 -13.48
CA LYS A 91 -3.35 6.07 -14.61
C LYS A 91 -3.02 4.62 -14.99
N GLN A 92 -1.75 4.23 -14.92
CA GLN A 92 -1.33 2.85 -15.16
C GLN A 92 -1.82 1.93 -14.03
N ILE A 93 -1.71 2.35 -12.76
CA ILE A 93 -2.16 1.58 -11.60
C ILE A 93 -3.67 1.32 -11.65
N MET A 94 -4.49 2.26 -12.11
CA MET A 94 -5.95 2.09 -12.22
C MET A 94 -6.34 0.86 -13.00
N ASN A 95 -5.65 0.58 -14.11
CA ASN A 95 -5.95 -0.52 -15.03
C ASN A 95 -5.01 -1.72 -14.87
N SER A 96 -4.17 -1.74 -13.84
CA SER A 96 -3.13 -2.75 -13.65
C SER A 96 -3.68 -4.04 -13.03
N ASP A 97 -3.13 -5.15 -13.49
CA ASP A 97 -3.12 -6.43 -12.81
C ASP A 97 -1.94 -6.52 -11.82
N ASN A 98 -1.79 -7.67 -11.16
CA ASN A 98 -0.72 -7.89 -10.18
C ASN A 98 0.68 -7.71 -10.76
N ASN A 99 0.93 -8.22 -11.98
CA ASN A 99 2.24 -8.14 -12.62
C ASN A 99 2.58 -6.72 -13.04
N SER A 100 1.60 -6.00 -13.56
CA SER A 100 1.74 -4.59 -13.93
C SER A 100 2.02 -3.71 -12.70
N MET A 101 1.36 -3.97 -11.58
CA MET A 101 1.65 -3.27 -10.31
C MET A 101 3.08 -3.52 -9.83
N LEU A 102 3.56 -4.76 -9.92
CA LEU A 102 4.96 -5.10 -9.61
C LEU A 102 5.94 -4.36 -10.51
N ALA A 103 5.69 -4.33 -11.81
CA ALA A 103 6.56 -3.63 -12.76
C ALA A 103 6.63 -2.12 -12.50
N ILE A 104 5.50 -1.49 -12.15
CA ILE A 104 5.45 -0.07 -11.77
C ILE A 104 6.26 0.15 -10.47
N LEU A 105 6.03 -0.66 -9.44
CA LEU A 105 6.77 -0.60 -8.17
C LEU A 105 8.28 -0.68 -8.38
N ASP A 106 8.73 -1.66 -9.18
CA ASP A 106 10.15 -1.83 -9.46
C ASP A 106 10.76 -0.68 -10.25
N THR A 107 10.00 -0.10 -11.19
CA THR A 107 10.45 1.06 -11.95
C THR A 107 10.65 2.24 -11.00
N ILE A 108 9.66 2.59 -10.17
CA ILE A 108 9.78 3.74 -9.27
C ILE A 108 10.86 3.53 -8.19
N THR A 109 11.00 2.33 -7.64
CA THR A 109 12.02 2.06 -6.60
C THR A 109 13.45 1.98 -7.12
N ARG A 110 13.62 1.79 -8.42
CA ARG A 110 14.93 1.88 -9.09
C ARG A 110 15.31 3.31 -9.47
N GLU A 111 14.33 4.14 -9.84
CA GLU A 111 14.57 5.49 -10.35
C GLU A 111 14.59 6.57 -9.26
N TYR A 112 13.91 6.32 -8.13
CA TYR A 112 13.74 7.30 -7.08
C TYR A 112 14.22 6.78 -5.73
N ASP A 113 14.96 7.64 -5.02
CA ASP A 113 15.46 7.33 -3.68
C ASP A 113 14.35 7.30 -2.64
N TYR A 114 14.45 6.37 -1.70
CA TYR A 114 13.61 6.26 -0.52
C TYR A 114 14.38 5.65 0.66
N THR A 115 13.86 5.81 1.87
CA THR A 115 14.52 5.30 3.08
C THR A 115 14.21 3.82 3.28
N LYS A 116 15.21 2.97 3.06
CA LYS A 116 15.14 1.54 3.37
C LYS A 116 15.03 1.30 4.87
N LYS A 117 14.30 0.27 5.27
CA LYS A 117 14.14 -0.09 6.67
C LYS A 117 14.30 -1.59 6.89
N TYR A 118 15.24 -1.94 7.74
CA TYR A 118 15.48 -3.33 8.14
C TYR A 118 14.44 -3.83 9.15
N GLY A 119 14.06 -5.09 9.06
CA GLY A 119 13.13 -5.72 10.00
C GLY A 119 12.59 -7.06 9.53
N ASP A 120 11.36 -7.37 9.93
CA ASP A 120 10.67 -8.61 9.62
C ASP A 120 9.49 -8.36 8.69
N VAL A 121 9.35 -9.22 7.69
CA VAL A 121 8.12 -9.38 6.90
C VAL A 121 7.47 -10.68 7.33
N TYR A 122 6.16 -10.66 7.57
CA TYR A 122 5.44 -11.80 8.11
C TYR A 122 4.19 -12.12 7.30
N PHE A 123 3.85 -13.40 7.29
CA PHE A 123 2.61 -13.95 6.75
C PHE A 123 1.89 -14.72 7.85
N ILE A 124 0.68 -14.32 8.17
CA ILE A 124 -0.11 -14.88 9.26
C ILE A 124 -1.53 -15.24 8.83
N GLU A 125 -2.08 -16.25 9.48
CA GLU A 125 -3.49 -16.57 9.43
C GLU A 125 -4.23 -15.84 10.56
N CYS A 126 -5.37 -15.24 10.20
CA CYS A 126 -6.26 -14.55 11.11
C CYS A 126 -7.60 -15.27 11.22
N LYS A 127 -8.44 -14.90 12.18
CA LYS A 127 -9.82 -15.39 12.28
C LYS A 127 -10.58 -15.22 10.95
N ASN A 128 -11.59 -16.06 10.75
CA ASN A 128 -12.47 -16.05 9.58
C ASN A 128 -11.76 -16.37 8.25
N ASN A 129 -10.77 -17.25 8.27
CA ASN A 129 -9.99 -17.67 7.09
C ASN A 129 -9.38 -16.48 6.33
N LYS A 130 -8.94 -15.48 7.05
CA LYS A 130 -8.22 -14.33 6.49
C LYS A 130 -6.72 -14.49 6.69
N TYR A 131 -5.99 -13.92 5.76
CA TYR A 131 -4.53 -13.94 5.79
C TYR A 131 -4.00 -12.52 5.72
N LYS A 132 -2.89 -12.27 6.40
CA LYS A 132 -2.26 -10.95 6.47
C LYS A 132 -0.80 -11.03 6.13
N ILE A 133 -0.38 -10.22 5.16
CA ILE A 133 1.01 -9.87 4.91
C ILE A 133 1.27 -8.53 5.60
N GLY A 134 2.36 -8.43 6.31
CA GLY A 134 2.76 -7.21 6.99
C GLY A 134 4.23 -7.16 7.28
N CYS A 135 4.69 -5.99 7.71
CA CYS A 135 6.07 -5.79 8.12
C CYS A 135 6.17 -5.09 9.48
N THR A 136 7.31 -5.25 10.13
CA THR A 136 7.60 -4.61 11.40
C THR A 136 9.10 -4.58 11.70
N THR A 137 9.54 -3.63 12.51
CA THR A 137 10.89 -3.62 13.09
C THR A 137 10.98 -4.35 14.43
N ASP A 138 9.83 -4.67 15.04
CA ASP A 138 9.71 -5.40 16.31
C ASP A 138 8.57 -6.41 16.19
N PHE A 139 8.92 -7.64 15.80
CA PHE A 139 7.94 -8.68 15.57
C PHE A 139 7.25 -9.14 16.87
N VAL A 140 7.97 -9.22 17.98
CA VAL A 140 7.38 -9.67 19.24
C VAL A 140 6.26 -8.74 19.71
N ARG A 141 6.53 -7.45 19.71
CA ARG A 141 5.53 -6.44 20.05
C ARG A 141 4.36 -6.45 19.06
N ARG A 142 4.67 -6.57 17.77
CA ARG A 142 3.63 -6.61 16.71
C ARG A 142 2.75 -7.84 16.81
N TRP A 143 3.34 -9.01 17.05
CA TRP A 143 2.60 -10.26 17.24
C TRP A 143 1.62 -10.19 18.41
N ASN A 144 2.05 -9.64 19.54
CA ASN A 144 1.17 -9.44 20.69
C ASN A 144 0.00 -8.48 20.38
N SER A 145 0.26 -7.40 19.63
CA SER A 145 -0.79 -6.51 19.14
C SER A 145 -1.80 -7.25 18.25
N LEU A 146 -1.31 -8.04 17.29
CA LEU A 146 -2.14 -8.77 16.33
C LEU A 146 -3.03 -9.83 17.00
N LYS A 147 -2.55 -10.51 18.04
CA LYS A 147 -3.35 -11.46 18.82
C LYS A 147 -4.50 -10.81 19.57
N ASN A 148 -4.41 -9.52 19.85
CA ASN A 148 -5.41 -8.75 20.59
C ASN A 148 -6.33 -7.92 19.68
N GLU A 149 -6.16 -7.99 18.34
CA GLU A 149 -7.09 -7.34 17.41
C GLU A 149 -8.46 -8.05 17.43
N GLU A 150 -9.55 -7.32 17.72
CA GLU A 150 -10.90 -7.92 17.87
C GLU A 150 -11.42 -8.55 16.58
N GLN A 151 -11.28 -7.86 15.44
CA GLN A 151 -11.87 -8.28 14.17
C GLN A 151 -10.99 -9.22 13.34
N ASN A 152 -9.68 -9.07 13.46
CA ASN A 152 -8.71 -9.77 12.62
C ASN A 152 -7.61 -10.37 13.48
N GLN A 153 -8.02 -11.01 14.57
CA GLN A 153 -7.11 -11.62 15.53
C GLN A 153 -6.22 -12.65 14.84
N ALA A 154 -4.91 -12.50 14.99
CA ALA A 154 -3.94 -13.48 14.53
C ALA A 154 -4.10 -14.80 15.31
N ILE A 155 -4.18 -15.90 14.56
CA ILE A 155 -4.33 -17.25 15.12
C ILE A 155 -3.00 -17.99 15.00
N TYR A 156 -2.39 -17.94 13.81
CA TYR A 156 -1.23 -18.75 13.47
C TYR A 156 -0.24 -17.95 12.63
N MET A 157 1.05 -18.11 12.93
CA MET A 157 2.12 -17.58 12.10
C MET A 157 2.50 -18.64 11.06
N ILE A 158 2.34 -18.29 9.79
CA ILE A 158 2.66 -19.19 8.68
C ILE A 158 4.14 -19.08 8.35
N ASP A 159 4.65 -17.84 8.19
CA ASP A 159 6.05 -17.59 7.91
C ASP A 159 6.49 -16.19 8.37
N ILE A 160 7.79 -16.04 8.58
CA ILE A 160 8.45 -14.78 8.90
C ILE A 160 9.88 -14.83 8.35
N PHE A 161 10.32 -13.75 7.71
CA PHE A 161 11.69 -13.64 7.23
C PHE A 161 12.28 -12.26 7.49
N LYS A 162 13.59 -12.19 7.63
CA LYS A 162 14.34 -10.94 7.75
C LYS A 162 14.47 -10.28 6.39
N SER A 163 14.24 -8.98 6.36
CA SER A 163 14.34 -8.16 5.16
C SER A 163 15.24 -6.96 5.40
N ASN A 164 16.04 -6.61 4.40
CA ASN A 164 16.84 -5.39 4.38
C ASN A 164 15.99 -4.17 3.98
N ASP A 165 14.78 -4.40 3.47
CA ASP A 165 13.83 -3.37 3.08
C ASP A 165 12.38 -3.87 3.24
N ILE A 166 11.91 -3.81 4.48
CA ILE A 166 10.60 -4.37 4.85
C ILE A 166 9.43 -3.75 4.11
N TYR A 167 9.52 -2.48 3.70
CA TYR A 167 8.44 -1.81 2.99
C TYR A 167 8.37 -2.23 1.53
N LEU A 168 9.54 -2.40 0.88
CA LEU A 168 9.60 -2.89 -0.48
C LEU A 168 9.16 -4.35 -0.58
N ASP A 169 9.65 -5.22 0.30
CA ASP A 169 9.31 -6.64 0.27
C ASP A 169 7.82 -6.87 0.63
N GLU A 170 7.27 -6.13 1.62
CA GLU A 170 5.83 -6.17 1.88
C GLU A 170 5.03 -5.68 0.66
N ALA A 171 5.45 -4.60 0.00
CA ALA A 171 4.77 -4.07 -1.19
C ALA A 171 4.77 -5.08 -2.34
N ARG A 172 5.91 -5.73 -2.61
CA ARG A 172 6.05 -6.77 -3.64
C ARG A 172 5.10 -7.94 -3.39
N LEU A 173 5.06 -8.47 -2.17
CA LEU A 173 4.15 -9.56 -1.79
C LEU A 173 2.68 -9.11 -1.91
N GLN A 174 2.36 -7.91 -1.48
CA GLN A 174 1.00 -7.38 -1.60
C GLN A 174 0.57 -7.14 -3.06
N CYS A 175 1.46 -6.68 -3.93
CA CYS A 175 1.18 -6.58 -5.37
C CYS A 175 0.92 -7.96 -5.98
N ALA A 176 1.79 -8.94 -5.70
CA ALA A 176 1.65 -10.30 -6.22
C ALA A 176 0.36 -10.99 -5.79
N CYS A 177 -0.12 -10.69 -4.58
CA CYS A 177 -1.31 -11.28 -4.00
C CYS A 177 -2.53 -10.35 -4.06
N TYR A 178 -2.49 -9.27 -4.86
CA TYR A 178 -3.52 -8.24 -4.82
C TYR A 178 -4.93 -8.78 -5.11
N ASN A 179 -5.08 -9.70 -6.07
CA ASN A 179 -6.37 -10.30 -6.41
C ASN A 179 -7.01 -11.14 -5.30
N TYR A 180 -6.24 -11.46 -4.24
CA TYR A 180 -6.72 -12.19 -3.06
C TYR A 180 -7.06 -11.26 -1.89
N LYS A 181 -6.94 -9.94 -2.05
CA LYS A 181 -7.24 -8.99 -0.98
C LYS A 181 -8.72 -9.01 -0.63
N ASP A 182 -8.99 -8.95 0.68
CA ASP A 182 -10.33 -8.73 1.21
C ASP A 182 -10.83 -7.33 0.81
N ASN A 183 -12.02 -7.26 0.26
CA ASN A 183 -12.72 -6.00 -0.07
C ASN A 183 -13.18 -5.22 1.18
N SER A 184 -12.86 -5.70 2.40
CA SER A 184 -13.17 -4.95 3.61
C SER A 184 -12.27 -3.73 3.72
N ASN A 185 -12.87 -2.57 3.70
CA ASN A 185 -12.25 -1.24 3.70
C ASN A 185 -11.36 -0.90 4.90
N LYS A 186 -11.23 -1.78 5.89
CA LYS A 186 -10.52 -1.49 7.14
C LYS A 186 -9.09 -2.00 7.16
N VAL A 187 -8.75 -2.95 6.32
CA VAL A 187 -7.43 -3.59 6.41
C VAL A 187 -6.88 -3.86 5.02
N MET A 188 -6.17 -2.88 4.53
CA MET A 188 -5.51 -2.92 3.22
C MET A 188 -4.44 -4.02 3.08
N LYS A 189 -4.12 -4.70 4.18
CA LYS A 189 -3.08 -5.74 4.26
C LYS A 189 -3.63 -7.15 4.41
N TYR A 190 -4.94 -7.31 4.57
CA TYR A 190 -5.55 -8.63 4.70
C TYR A 190 -5.84 -9.21 3.33
N ILE A 191 -5.60 -10.50 3.23
CA ILE A 191 -5.85 -11.29 2.03
C ILE A 191 -6.94 -12.30 2.39
N GLN A 192 -7.99 -12.37 1.58
CA GLN A 192 -9.00 -13.39 1.68
C GLN A 192 -8.63 -14.53 0.75
N GLU A 193 -8.61 -15.76 1.24
CA GLU A 193 -8.13 -16.95 0.53
C GLU A 193 -9.06 -18.14 0.71
N VAL A 194 -9.13 -18.97 -0.32
CA VAL A 194 -9.89 -20.23 -0.29
C VAL A 194 -9.05 -21.34 0.33
N GLY A 195 -7.75 -21.28 0.20
CA GLY A 195 -6.82 -22.29 0.71
C GLY A 195 -5.46 -21.71 1.08
N ASN A 196 -5.12 -21.80 2.37
CA ASN A 196 -3.88 -21.30 2.95
C ASN A 196 -2.62 -21.78 2.20
N SER A 197 -2.55 -23.06 1.86
CA SER A 197 -1.37 -23.65 1.21
C SER A 197 -1.10 -23.08 -0.19
N GLU A 198 -2.12 -22.67 -0.92
CA GLU A 198 -1.96 -22.12 -2.27
C GLU A 198 -1.46 -20.67 -2.22
N LEU A 199 -2.04 -19.84 -1.36
CA LEU A 199 -1.59 -18.46 -1.17
C LEU A 199 -0.15 -18.40 -0.64
N TYR A 200 0.19 -19.25 0.34
CA TYR A 200 1.53 -19.35 0.87
C TYR A 200 2.56 -19.69 -0.22
N LYS A 201 2.26 -20.68 -1.07
CA LYS A 201 3.14 -21.03 -2.21
C LYS A 201 3.36 -19.86 -3.14
N LYS A 202 2.31 -19.07 -3.46
CA LYS A 202 2.43 -17.87 -4.30
C LYS A 202 3.31 -16.80 -3.65
N CYS A 203 3.16 -16.56 -2.36
CA CYS A 203 4.00 -15.59 -1.63
C CYS A 203 5.48 -16.01 -1.64
N ILE A 204 5.77 -17.30 -1.40
CA ILE A 204 7.14 -17.85 -1.43
C ILE A 204 7.72 -17.81 -2.85
N GLU A 205 6.93 -18.09 -3.88
CA GLU A 205 7.38 -18.03 -5.27
C GLU A 205 7.79 -16.61 -5.66
N VAL A 206 7.01 -15.61 -5.29
CA VAL A 206 7.33 -14.20 -5.52
C VAL A 206 8.62 -13.81 -4.80
N GLU A 207 8.76 -14.16 -3.52
CA GLU A 207 9.99 -13.91 -2.76
C GLU A 207 11.22 -14.55 -3.43
N ARG A 208 11.08 -15.80 -3.90
CA ARG A 208 12.18 -16.53 -4.58
C ARG A 208 12.58 -15.84 -5.88
N ILE A 209 11.62 -15.40 -6.70
CA ILE A 209 11.87 -14.66 -7.93
C ILE A 209 12.66 -13.38 -7.65
N TRP A 210 12.30 -12.63 -6.60
CA TRP A 210 12.99 -11.39 -6.24
C TRP A 210 14.38 -11.62 -5.66
N LYS A 211 14.56 -12.61 -4.81
CA LYS A 211 15.90 -12.98 -4.30
C LYS A 211 16.85 -13.39 -5.43
N ASP A 212 16.35 -14.07 -6.45
CA ASP A 212 17.14 -14.44 -7.62
C ASP A 212 17.42 -13.23 -8.54
N TYR A 213 16.49 -12.29 -8.64
CA TYR A 213 16.68 -11.03 -9.34
C TYR A 213 17.74 -10.16 -8.66
N ASP A 214 17.66 -9.95 -7.37
CA ASP A 214 18.63 -9.16 -6.59
C ASP A 214 20.05 -9.75 -6.64
N LYS A 215 20.18 -11.07 -6.79
CA LYS A 215 21.50 -11.72 -7.00
C LYS A 215 22.09 -11.48 -8.39
N ARG A 216 21.27 -11.27 -9.41
CA ARG A 216 21.72 -11.01 -10.79
C ARG A 216 22.06 -9.53 -11.03
N CYS A 217 21.54 -8.63 -10.18
CA CYS A 217 21.77 -7.19 -10.28
C CYS A 217 22.93 -6.69 -9.41
N LYS A 218 23.63 -7.58 -8.69
CA LYS A 218 24.88 -7.33 -7.95
C LYS A 218 26.08 -7.86 -8.74
#